data_89ba109830dfdbd53a574541c947fab6
#
_entry.id   89ba109830dfdbd53a574541c947fab6
#
_cell.length_a   1.000
_cell.length_b   1.000
_cell.length_c   1.000
_cell.angle_alpha   90.00
_cell.angle_beta   90.00
_cell.angle_gamma   90.00
#
_symmetry.space_group_name_H-M   'P 1'
#
loop_
_entity.id
_entity.type
_entity.pdbx_description
1 polymer ?
#
loop_
_entity_poly.entity_id
_entity_poly.type
_entity_poly.pdbx_seq_one_letter_code
_entity_poly.pdbx_strand_id
1 'polypeptide(L)'
;IASCLVGSEMCIRDRADGGQIQGSAHRALKNGIKLNDVFQIVKKFKKLNPNKPLILMGYFNLIYQSGEENFLKKCKTSGVDGLIIVDLPYPENKVFANKCKKKSINFIQLLSPTTSKDRMKKIIKDSHEMIYYISMLSTTGGKLKVSPKKILKNYNNIKRINPKKNLVIGFGITGKTISLLKSANGLVVGSLLCK
;
A
#
# COMPACT_ATOMS: atom_id res chain seq x y z
N ILE A 1 -4.72 6.63 -5.55
CA ILE A 1 -4.94 5.18 -5.56
C ILE A 1 -3.69 4.50 -6.06
N ALA A 2 -3.29 3.46 -5.35
CA ALA A 2 -2.03 2.78 -5.54
C ALA A 2 -1.87 2.21 -6.95
N SER A 3 -0.79 2.57 -7.60
CA SER A 3 -0.25 1.83 -8.72
C SER A 3 0.73 0.79 -8.17
N CYS A 4 0.62 -0.46 -8.57
CA CYS A 4 1.54 -1.51 -8.18
C CYS A 4 2.88 -1.30 -8.92
N LEU A 5 3.97 -1.22 -8.17
CA LEU A 5 5.31 -1.25 -8.73
C LEU A 5 5.58 -2.66 -9.26
N VAL A 6 5.63 -2.77 -10.56
CA VAL A 6 6.06 -4.00 -11.22
C VAL A 6 7.59 -4.01 -11.22
N GLY A 7 8.18 -4.97 -10.56
CA GLY A 7 9.61 -5.07 -10.60
C GLY A 7 10.10 -6.47 -10.35
N SER A 8 11.14 -6.85 -10.97
CA SER A 8 12.02 -8.01 -10.89
C SER A 8 11.35 -9.41 -10.72
N GLU A 9 12.02 -10.43 -11.17
CA GLU A 9 11.62 -11.86 -11.10
C GLU A 9 11.20 -12.35 -9.70
N MET A 10 11.59 -11.65 -8.64
CA MET A 10 11.19 -11.99 -7.26
C MET A 10 9.73 -11.68 -6.95
N CYS A 11 9.08 -10.74 -7.65
CA CYS A 11 7.65 -10.43 -7.46
C CYS A 11 6.73 -11.58 -7.92
N ILE A 12 7.21 -12.45 -8.80
CA ILE A 12 6.46 -13.61 -9.28
C ILE A 12 6.27 -14.66 -8.17
N ARG A 13 7.14 -14.70 -7.18
CA ARG A 13 7.10 -15.63 -6.06
C ARG A 13 6.29 -15.14 -4.87
N ASP A 14 5.88 -13.86 -4.85
CA ASP A 14 5.21 -13.34 -3.69
C ASP A 14 3.74 -13.76 -3.66
N ARG A 15 3.41 -14.53 -2.62
CA ARG A 15 2.07 -15.07 -2.38
C ARG A 15 1.07 -14.04 -1.82
N ALA A 16 1.49 -12.78 -1.59
CA ALA A 16 0.59 -11.73 -1.10
C ALA A 16 -0.39 -11.27 -2.18
N ASP A 17 0.04 -11.29 -3.45
CA ASP A 17 -0.78 -10.90 -4.58
C ASP A 17 -1.59 -12.08 -5.13
N GLY A 18 -2.88 -11.88 -5.34
CA GLY A 18 -3.74 -12.85 -6.01
C GLY A 18 -3.55 -12.88 -7.52
N GLY A 19 -4.03 -13.94 -8.16
CA GLY A 19 -3.77 -14.23 -9.57
C GLY A 19 -4.05 -13.10 -10.57
N GLN A 20 -5.01 -12.21 -10.30
CA GLN A 20 -5.29 -11.07 -11.17
C GLN A 20 -4.18 -10.03 -11.13
N ILE A 21 -3.67 -9.70 -9.95
CA ILE A 21 -2.56 -8.74 -9.78
C ILE A 21 -1.26 -9.37 -10.29
N GLN A 22 -1.01 -10.65 -9.98
CA GLN A 22 0.14 -11.40 -10.51
C GLN A 22 0.12 -11.44 -12.04
N GLY A 23 -1.04 -11.72 -12.65
CA GLY A 23 -1.20 -11.72 -14.11
C GLY A 23 -0.94 -10.35 -14.74
N SER A 24 -1.38 -9.28 -14.08
CA SER A 24 -1.11 -7.90 -14.52
C SER A 24 0.38 -7.57 -14.43
N ALA A 25 1.03 -7.93 -13.30
CA ALA A 25 2.46 -7.76 -13.10
C ALA A 25 3.28 -8.55 -14.15
N HIS A 26 2.90 -9.80 -14.41
CA HIS A 26 3.56 -10.64 -15.43
C HIS A 26 3.46 -10.02 -16.84
N ARG A 27 2.28 -9.52 -17.24
CA ARG A 27 2.12 -8.84 -18.53
C ARG A 27 3.01 -7.59 -18.63
N ALA A 28 3.10 -6.79 -17.57
CA ALA A 28 3.94 -5.60 -17.58
C ALA A 28 5.43 -5.96 -17.69
N LEU A 29 5.90 -6.98 -16.96
CA LEU A 29 7.27 -7.49 -17.06
C LEU A 29 7.58 -8.04 -18.46
N LYS A 30 6.66 -8.82 -19.03
CA LYS A 30 6.80 -9.35 -20.42
C LYS A 30 6.91 -8.22 -21.45
N ASN A 31 6.27 -7.09 -21.20
CA ASN A 31 6.36 -5.88 -22.03
C ASN A 31 7.59 -5.02 -21.71
N GLY A 32 8.51 -5.50 -20.88
CA GLY A 32 9.78 -4.82 -20.59
C GLY A 32 9.66 -3.57 -19.71
N ILE A 33 8.55 -3.39 -18.98
CA ILE A 33 8.36 -2.23 -18.09
C ILE A 33 9.42 -2.23 -16.99
N LYS A 34 10.12 -1.10 -16.86
CA LYS A 34 11.17 -0.86 -15.87
C LYS A 34 10.71 0.18 -14.83
N LEU A 35 11.46 0.29 -13.74
CA LEU A 35 11.17 1.27 -12.67
C LEU A 35 11.11 2.72 -13.19
N ASN A 36 11.95 3.07 -14.18
CA ASN A 36 11.91 4.41 -14.77
C ASN A 36 10.59 4.68 -15.52
N ASP A 37 9.98 3.68 -16.14
CA ASP A 37 8.71 3.83 -16.85
C ASP A 37 7.57 4.09 -15.85
N VAL A 38 7.63 3.48 -14.67
CA VAL A 38 6.70 3.77 -13.57
C VAL A 38 6.78 5.26 -13.18
N PHE A 39 7.98 5.82 -13.03
CA PHE A 39 8.13 7.25 -12.73
C PHE A 39 7.62 8.16 -13.87
N GLN A 40 7.74 7.76 -15.13
CA GLN A 40 7.15 8.48 -16.26
C GLN A 40 5.62 8.45 -16.21
N ILE A 41 5.03 7.29 -15.87
CA ILE A 41 3.57 7.17 -15.66
C ILE A 41 3.11 8.09 -14.53
N VAL A 42 3.84 8.12 -13.41
CA VAL A 42 3.55 9.02 -12.28
C VAL A 42 3.55 10.48 -12.74
N LYS A 43 4.60 10.91 -13.47
CA LYS A 43 4.71 12.28 -13.98
C LYS A 43 3.53 12.65 -14.89
N LYS A 44 3.18 11.74 -15.82
CA LYS A 44 2.02 11.95 -16.71
C LYS A 44 0.72 12.08 -15.90
N PHE A 45 0.51 11.20 -14.93
CA PHE A 45 -0.67 11.26 -14.07
C PHE A 45 -0.75 12.57 -13.28
N LYS A 46 0.35 13.00 -12.67
CA LYS A 46 0.40 14.23 -11.86
C LYS A 46 0.24 15.49 -12.71
N LYS A 47 0.72 15.48 -13.96
CA LYS A 47 0.47 16.57 -14.91
C LYS A 47 -1.03 16.76 -15.20
N LEU A 48 -1.76 15.65 -15.35
CA LEU A 48 -3.22 15.67 -15.62
C LEU A 48 -4.05 15.85 -14.35
N ASN A 49 -3.53 15.44 -13.19
CA ASN A 49 -4.24 15.41 -11.92
C ASN A 49 -3.35 15.94 -10.78
N PRO A 50 -2.97 17.23 -10.77
CA PRO A 50 -1.99 17.77 -9.82
C PRO A 50 -2.40 17.61 -8.35
N ASN A 51 -3.69 17.73 -8.07
CA ASN A 51 -4.25 17.69 -6.71
C ASN A 51 -4.62 16.28 -6.23
N LYS A 52 -4.52 15.25 -7.09
CA LYS A 52 -4.83 13.88 -6.66
C LYS A 52 -3.58 13.22 -6.08
N PRO A 53 -3.63 12.70 -4.84
CA PRO A 53 -2.51 11.99 -4.26
C PRO A 53 -2.24 10.68 -5.02
N LEU A 54 -0.96 10.36 -5.19
CA LEU A 54 -0.50 9.13 -5.82
C LEU A 54 0.44 8.38 -4.88
N ILE A 55 0.11 7.12 -4.62
CA ILE A 55 0.87 6.24 -3.75
C ILE A 55 1.42 5.09 -4.59
N LEU A 56 2.72 4.83 -4.48
CA LEU A 56 3.34 3.64 -5.04
C LEU A 56 3.37 2.52 -4.01
N MET A 57 3.03 1.31 -4.46
CA MET A 57 3.10 0.10 -3.64
C MET A 57 4.05 -0.89 -4.27
N GLY A 58 4.93 -1.49 -3.48
CA GLY A 58 5.90 -2.47 -3.99
C GLY A 58 6.73 -3.11 -2.89
N TYR A 59 7.87 -3.65 -3.30
CA TYR A 59 8.80 -4.40 -2.47
C TYR A 59 10.12 -3.66 -2.27
N PHE A 60 10.74 -3.85 -1.11
CA PHE A 60 11.94 -3.12 -0.72
C PHE A 60 13.16 -3.45 -1.58
N ASN A 61 13.25 -4.67 -2.09
CA ASN A 61 14.37 -5.09 -2.93
C ASN A 61 14.65 -4.15 -4.12
N LEU A 62 13.59 -3.68 -4.81
CA LEU A 62 13.74 -2.72 -5.91
C LEU A 62 14.32 -1.37 -5.46
N ILE A 63 13.90 -0.94 -4.28
CA ILE A 63 14.37 0.30 -3.68
C ILE A 63 15.85 0.15 -3.31
N TYR A 64 16.19 -0.97 -2.68
CA TYR A 64 17.55 -1.29 -2.27
C TYR A 64 18.51 -1.35 -3.48
N GLN A 65 18.15 -2.07 -4.54
CA GLN A 65 18.94 -2.17 -5.77
C GLN A 65 19.14 -0.84 -6.48
N SER A 66 18.15 0.05 -6.46
CA SER A 66 18.26 1.39 -7.07
C SER A 66 18.97 2.42 -6.19
N GLY A 67 19.28 2.07 -4.95
CA GLY A 67 19.73 2.96 -3.90
C GLY A 67 18.60 3.81 -3.33
N GLU A 68 18.38 3.73 -2.01
CA GLU A 68 17.24 4.37 -1.31
C GLU A 68 17.14 5.87 -1.59
N GLU A 69 18.26 6.60 -1.51
CA GLU A 69 18.27 8.06 -1.73
C GLU A 69 17.94 8.42 -3.18
N ASN A 70 18.47 7.67 -4.15
CA ASN A 70 18.16 7.86 -5.56
C ASN A 70 16.69 7.57 -5.86
N PHE A 71 16.15 6.48 -5.30
CA PHE A 71 14.75 6.12 -5.42
C PHE A 71 13.84 7.23 -4.85
N LEU A 72 14.10 7.69 -3.63
CA LEU A 72 13.33 8.75 -2.98
C LEU A 72 13.44 10.08 -3.72
N LYS A 73 14.61 10.42 -4.29
CA LYS A 73 14.78 11.59 -5.15
C LYS A 73 13.88 11.48 -6.38
N LYS A 74 13.86 10.31 -7.06
CA LYS A 74 12.97 10.06 -8.20
C LYS A 74 11.49 10.12 -7.81
N CYS A 75 11.10 9.55 -6.66
CA CYS A 75 9.75 9.66 -6.14
C CYS A 75 9.33 11.14 -6.00
N LYS A 76 10.16 11.95 -5.33
CA LYS A 76 9.87 13.37 -5.10
C LYS A 76 9.74 14.14 -6.42
N THR A 77 10.71 13.99 -7.33
CA THR A 77 10.71 14.69 -8.63
C THR A 77 9.62 14.24 -9.59
N SER A 78 9.05 13.06 -9.36
CA SER A 78 7.93 12.53 -10.16
C SER A 78 6.57 12.90 -9.58
N GLY A 79 6.50 13.37 -8.33
CA GLY A 79 5.26 13.74 -7.66
C GLY A 79 4.59 12.58 -6.91
N VAL A 80 5.37 11.61 -6.44
CA VAL A 80 4.87 10.55 -5.53
C VAL A 80 4.58 11.15 -4.16
N ASP A 81 3.37 10.96 -3.67
CA ASP A 81 2.93 11.47 -2.37
C ASP A 81 3.14 10.46 -1.23
N GLY A 82 3.16 9.17 -1.53
CA GLY A 82 3.34 8.12 -0.51
C GLY A 82 3.85 6.79 -1.04
N LEU A 83 4.32 5.97 -0.11
CA LEU A 83 4.85 4.63 -0.38
C LEU A 83 4.23 3.59 0.56
N ILE A 84 3.86 2.43 0.01
CA ILE A 84 3.54 1.21 0.73
C ILE A 84 4.59 0.17 0.37
N ILE A 85 5.40 -0.26 1.34
CA ILE A 85 6.42 -1.30 1.15
C ILE A 85 5.99 -2.54 1.92
N VAL A 86 5.65 -3.59 1.17
CA VAL A 86 4.93 -4.75 1.70
C VAL A 86 5.81 -5.62 2.58
N ASP A 87 7.08 -5.76 2.23
CA ASP A 87 8.09 -6.63 2.84
C ASP A 87 9.04 -5.91 3.81
N LEU A 88 8.76 -4.65 4.16
CA LEU A 88 9.53 -3.89 5.13
C LEU A 88 8.68 -3.58 6.38
N PRO A 89 8.57 -4.52 7.33
CA PRO A 89 7.72 -4.38 8.49
C PRO A 89 8.30 -3.45 9.56
N TYR A 90 7.48 -3.09 10.54
CA TYR A 90 7.92 -2.40 11.76
C TYR A 90 8.62 -3.42 12.70
N PRO A 91 9.75 -3.09 13.38
CA PRO A 91 10.38 -1.75 13.44
C PRO A 91 11.45 -1.48 12.36
N GLU A 92 11.77 -2.45 11.52
CA GLU A 92 12.85 -2.39 10.52
C GLU A 92 12.66 -1.23 9.54
N ASN A 93 11.41 -0.88 9.25
CA ASN A 93 11.07 0.22 8.35
C ASN A 93 11.36 1.63 8.91
N LYS A 94 11.68 1.79 10.20
CA LYS A 94 11.85 3.11 10.83
C LYS A 94 12.87 3.99 10.12
N VAL A 95 14.01 3.43 9.77
CA VAL A 95 15.08 4.17 9.10
C VAL A 95 14.60 4.70 7.75
N PHE A 96 14.01 3.83 6.94
CA PHE A 96 13.50 4.20 5.63
C PHE A 96 12.30 5.16 5.71
N ALA A 97 11.37 4.94 6.64
CA ALA A 97 10.25 5.84 6.89
C ALA A 97 10.71 7.26 7.27
N ASN A 98 11.77 7.38 8.07
CA ASN A 98 12.36 8.68 8.40
C ASN A 98 12.98 9.37 7.16
N LYS A 99 13.62 8.60 6.26
CA LYS A 99 14.10 9.14 4.98
C LYS A 99 12.94 9.63 4.11
N CYS A 100 11.85 8.88 4.03
CA CYS A 100 10.62 9.29 3.35
C CYS A 100 10.09 10.62 3.91
N LYS A 101 10.00 10.74 5.25
CA LYS A 101 9.53 11.95 5.93
C LYS A 101 10.36 13.17 5.57
N LYS A 102 11.70 13.05 5.56
CA LYS A 102 12.61 14.13 5.16
C LYS A 102 12.39 14.61 3.72
N LYS A 103 11.85 13.76 2.85
CA LYS A 103 11.51 14.08 1.44
C LYS A 103 10.03 14.47 1.27
N SER A 104 9.26 14.60 2.37
CA SER A 104 7.81 14.84 2.34
C SER A 104 7.04 13.76 1.57
N ILE A 105 7.48 12.50 1.68
CA ILE A 105 6.81 11.32 1.16
C ILE A 105 6.18 10.56 2.33
N ASN A 106 4.91 10.25 2.24
CA ASN A 106 4.18 9.55 3.30
C ASN A 106 4.52 8.05 3.27
N PHE A 107 5.19 7.54 4.31
CA PHE A 107 5.38 6.09 4.45
C PHE A 107 4.17 5.49 5.13
N ILE A 108 3.43 4.63 4.41
CA ILE A 108 2.16 4.08 4.86
C ILE A 108 2.42 2.75 5.56
N GLN A 109 2.15 2.71 6.85
CA GLN A 109 2.30 1.50 7.67
C GLN A 109 1.17 0.52 7.41
N LEU A 110 1.52 -0.77 7.42
CA LEU A 110 0.57 -1.87 7.30
C LEU A 110 0.20 -2.41 8.68
N LEU A 111 -1.09 -2.63 8.90
CA LEU A 111 -1.63 -3.36 10.06
C LEU A 111 -2.43 -4.55 9.58
N SER A 112 -2.29 -5.68 10.27
CA SER A 112 -3.03 -6.90 9.98
C SER A 112 -3.90 -7.31 11.19
N PRO A 113 -4.88 -8.22 11.01
CA PRO A 113 -5.67 -8.79 12.11
C PRO A 113 -4.84 -9.52 13.15
N THR A 114 -3.64 -9.97 12.79
CA THR A 114 -2.69 -10.68 13.66
C THR A 114 -1.72 -9.76 14.41
N THR A 115 -1.74 -8.46 14.11
CA THR A 115 -0.88 -7.49 14.80
C THR A 115 -1.31 -7.39 16.29
N SER A 116 -0.40 -7.69 17.21
CA SER A 116 -0.66 -7.59 18.66
C SER A 116 -0.99 -6.14 19.06
N LYS A 117 -1.75 -5.97 20.15
CA LYS A 117 -2.19 -4.63 20.60
C LYS A 117 -1.01 -3.70 20.88
N ASP A 118 0.06 -4.19 21.51
CA ASP A 118 1.22 -3.34 21.85
C ASP A 118 2.04 -2.97 20.64
N ARG A 119 2.22 -3.91 19.69
CA ARG A 119 2.85 -3.62 18.39
C ARG A 119 2.00 -2.60 17.59
N MET A 120 0.68 -2.76 17.60
CA MET A 120 -0.24 -1.84 16.95
C MET A 120 -0.12 -0.41 17.50
N LYS A 121 -0.09 -0.23 18.83
CA LYS A 121 0.11 1.08 19.46
C LYS A 121 1.43 1.73 19.02
N LYS A 122 2.53 0.96 19.01
CA LYS A 122 3.85 1.44 18.55
C LYS A 122 3.82 1.86 17.09
N ILE A 123 3.26 1.01 16.20
CA ILE A 123 3.13 1.33 14.77
C ILE A 123 2.31 2.61 14.56
N ILE A 124 1.16 2.73 15.23
CA ILE A 124 0.28 3.91 15.09
C ILE A 124 0.96 5.18 15.60
N LYS A 125 1.70 5.10 16.71
CA LYS A 125 2.47 6.23 17.24
C LYS A 125 3.52 6.71 16.24
N ASP A 126 4.27 5.80 15.65
CA ASP A 126 5.39 6.10 14.75
C ASP A 126 4.96 6.29 13.27
N SER A 127 3.67 6.01 12.93
CA SER A 127 3.16 6.15 11.57
C SER A 127 3.07 7.61 11.14
N HIS A 128 3.19 7.85 9.83
CA HIS A 128 2.85 9.11 9.21
C HIS A 128 1.32 9.33 9.23
N GLU A 129 0.77 10.03 8.28
CA GLU A 129 -0.64 10.43 8.29
C GLU A 129 -1.62 9.29 8.01
N MET A 130 -1.23 8.31 7.20
CA MET A 130 -2.10 7.23 6.76
C MET A 130 -1.59 5.86 7.20
N ILE A 131 -2.53 4.98 7.54
CA ILE A 131 -2.32 3.58 7.89
C ILE A 131 -3.21 2.73 7.01
N TYR A 132 -2.66 1.63 6.50
CA TYR A 132 -3.38 0.64 5.71
C TYR A 132 -3.69 -0.59 6.56
N TYR A 133 -4.97 -0.84 6.82
CA TYR A 133 -5.43 -2.03 7.52
C TYR A 133 -5.77 -3.14 6.53
N ILE A 134 -5.02 -4.23 6.59
CA ILE A 134 -5.28 -5.45 5.84
C ILE A 134 -6.41 -6.20 6.53
N SER A 135 -7.60 -6.26 5.93
CA SER A 135 -8.80 -6.78 6.59
C SER A 135 -8.86 -8.29 6.71
N MET A 136 -8.02 -9.02 5.98
CA MET A 136 -8.03 -10.48 5.94
C MET A 136 -6.64 -11.07 5.69
N LEU A 137 -6.45 -12.31 6.15
CA LEU A 137 -5.24 -13.10 5.95
C LEU A 137 -5.42 -14.02 4.73
N SER A 138 -5.45 -13.45 3.54
CA SER A 138 -5.46 -14.20 2.28
C SER A 138 -4.83 -13.36 1.19
N THR A 139 -4.55 -13.98 0.04
CA THR A 139 -4.07 -13.26 -1.14
C THR A 139 -5.11 -12.27 -1.65
N THR A 140 -4.66 -11.23 -2.35
CA THR A 140 -5.55 -10.25 -3.01
C THR A 140 -6.53 -10.95 -3.95
N GLY A 141 -7.80 -10.56 -3.93
CA GLY A 141 -8.86 -11.21 -4.73
C GLY A 141 -9.44 -12.50 -4.13
N GLY A 142 -8.96 -12.96 -2.97
CA GLY A 142 -9.53 -14.10 -2.24
C GLY A 142 -10.94 -13.79 -1.70
N LYS A 143 -11.76 -14.84 -1.53
CA LYS A 143 -13.08 -14.72 -0.92
C LYS A 143 -12.97 -14.23 0.52
N LEU A 144 -13.82 -13.30 0.92
CA LEU A 144 -13.85 -12.75 2.26
C LEU A 144 -14.24 -13.82 3.26
N LYS A 145 -13.25 -14.34 4.03
CA LYS A 145 -13.49 -15.32 5.11
C LYS A 145 -13.90 -14.67 6.43
N VAL A 146 -13.90 -13.33 6.50
CA VAL A 146 -14.20 -12.56 7.71
C VAL A 146 -15.40 -11.68 7.44
N SER A 147 -16.39 -11.69 8.34
CA SER A 147 -17.60 -10.88 8.17
C SER A 147 -17.28 -9.38 8.18
N PRO A 148 -17.98 -8.55 7.37
CA PRO A 148 -17.80 -7.10 7.38
C PRO A 148 -17.96 -6.47 8.77
N LYS A 149 -18.85 -7.00 9.60
CA LYS A 149 -19.03 -6.57 11.00
C LYS A 149 -17.76 -6.73 11.82
N LYS A 150 -17.05 -7.85 11.66
CA LYS A 150 -15.77 -8.12 12.37
C LYS A 150 -14.66 -7.20 11.86
N ILE A 151 -14.63 -6.93 10.56
CA ILE A 151 -13.69 -5.97 9.96
C ILE A 151 -13.89 -4.57 10.56
N LEU A 152 -15.13 -4.08 10.60
CA LEU A 152 -15.46 -2.78 11.19
C LEU A 152 -15.18 -2.72 12.69
N LYS A 153 -15.43 -3.81 13.43
CA LYS A 153 -15.07 -3.86 14.86
C LYS A 153 -13.56 -3.67 15.05
N ASN A 154 -12.74 -4.37 14.27
CA ASN A 154 -11.30 -4.24 14.33
C ASN A 154 -10.84 -2.84 13.89
N TYR A 155 -11.38 -2.33 12.79
CA TYR A 155 -11.15 -0.97 12.31
C TYR A 155 -11.41 0.07 13.42
N ASN A 156 -12.55 0.00 14.08
CA ASN A 156 -12.93 0.92 15.16
C ASN A 156 -11.97 0.79 16.36
N ASN A 157 -11.51 -0.40 16.69
CA ASN A 157 -10.53 -0.60 17.76
C ASN A 157 -9.19 0.06 17.42
N ILE A 158 -8.73 -0.05 16.16
CA ILE A 158 -7.52 0.63 15.69
C ILE A 158 -7.72 2.15 15.73
N LYS A 159 -8.86 2.63 15.22
CA LYS A 159 -9.19 4.05 15.14
C LYS A 159 -9.25 4.71 16.53
N ARG A 160 -9.70 3.99 17.56
CA ARG A 160 -9.73 4.47 18.97
C ARG A 160 -8.34 4.75 19.53
N ILE A 161 -7.29 4.09 19.06
CA ILE A 161 -5.91 4.34 19.53
C ILE A 161 -5.44 5.74 19.10
N ASN A 162 -5.76 6.14 17.87
CA ASN A 162 -5.51 7.50 17.38
C ASN A 162 -6.59 7.92 16.36
N PRO A 163 -7.63 8.65 16.81
CA PRO A 163 -8.72 9.08 15.95
C PRO A 163 -8.30 10.02 14.80
N LYS A 164 -7.19 10.73 14.93
CA LYS A 164 -6.69 11.68 13.92
C LYS A 164 -6.04 11.01 12.71
N LYS A 165 -5.57 9.76 12.84
CA LYS A 165 -4.93 9.04 11.75
C LYS A 165 -5.93 8.64 10.68
N ASN A 166 -5.56 8.79 9.42
CA ASN A 166 -6.33 8.24 8.29
C ASN A 166 -6.12 6.74 8.19
N LEU A 167 -7.14 5.98 8.48
CA LEU A 167 -7.12 4.53 8.44
C LEU A 167 -7.93 4.03 7.25
N VAL A 168 -7.29 3.39 6.28
CA VAL A 168 -7.93 2.80 5.12
C VAL A 168 -8.00 1.28 5.26
N ILE A 169 -9.05 0.68 4.70
CA ILE A 169 -9.25 -0.78 4.70
C ILE A 169 -8.95 -1.30 3.31
N GLY A 170 -8.12 -2.34 3.21
CA GLY A 170 -7.87 -3.06 1.98
C GLY A 170 -8.05 -4.56 2.13
N PHE A 171 -7.98 -5.26 1.00
CA PHE A 171 -8.28 -6.68 0.82
C PHE A 171 -9.77 -7.05 0.92
N GLY A 172 -10.20 -7.90 -0.02
CA GLY A 172 -11.58 -8.40 -0.06
C GLY A 172 -12.64 -7.33 -0.30
N ILE A 173 -12.26 -6.15 -0.80
CA ILE A 173 -13.20 -5.09 -1.16
C ILE A 173 -13.81 -5.41 -2.52
N THR A 174 -15.12 -5.60 -2.52
CA THR A 174 -15.94 -5.90 -3.70
C THR A 174 -17.14 -4.98 -3.74
N GLY A 175 -17.87 -4.92 -4.86
CA GLY A 175 -19.10 -4.14 -4.95
C GLY A 175 -20.10 -4.44 -3.83
N LYS A 176 -20.17 -5.72 -3.37
CA LYS A 176 -21.04 -6.13 -2.27
C LYS A 176 -20.60 -5.67 -0.88
N THR A 177 -19.27 -5.49 -0.69
CA THR A 177 -18.72 -5.14 0.63
C THR A 177 -18.50 -3.64 0.80
N ILE A 178 -18.43 -2.86 -0.27
CA ILE A 178 -18.23 -1.41 -0.24
C ILE A 178 -19.30 -0.72 0.62
N SER A 179 -20.56 -1.02 0.38
CA SER A 179 -21.69 -0.42 1.12
C SER A 179 -21.64 -0.71 2.63
N LEU A 180 -21.18 -1.91 2.98
CA LEU A 180 -21.07 -2.37 4.37
C LEU A 180 -19.88 -1.74 5.12
N LEU A 181 -18.86 -1.26 4.40
CA LEU A 181 -17.63 -0.69 4.97
C LEU A 181 -17.51 0.83 4.77
N LYS A 182 -18.58 1.48 4.31
CA LYS A 182 -18.61 2.92 3.99
C LYS A 182 -18.27 3.87 5.15
N SER A 183 -18.34 3.40 6.39
CA SER A 183 -17.99 4.19 7.58
C SER A 183 -16.47 4.31 7.81
N ALA A 184 -15.64 3.60 7.04
CA ALA A 184 -14.19 3.75 7.09
C ALA A 184 -13.73 5.06 6.42
N ASN A 185 -12.55 5.58 6.81
CA ASN A 185 -11.96 6.76 6.17
C ASN A 185 -11.68 6.55 4.67
N GLY A 186 -11.44 5.31 4.26
CA GLY A 186 -11.23 4.96 2.87
C GLY A 186 -11.17 3.45 2.66
N LEU A 187 -11.45 3.03 1.42
CA LEU A 187 -11.40 1.64 0.99
C LEU A 187 -10.44 1.53 -0.19
N VAL A 188 -9.57 0.50 -0.16
CA VAL A 188 -8.63 0.23 -1.25
C VAL A 188 -9.16 -0.93 -2.09
N VAL A 189 -9.45 -0.64 -3.34
CA VAL A 189 -9.93 -1.59 -4.34
C VAL A 189 -8.77 -1.95 -5.26
N GLY A 190 -8.41 -3.21 -5.34
CA GLY A 190 -7.30 -3.71 -6.17
C GLY A 190 -7.79 -4.60 -7.30
N SER A 191 -7.92 -5.89 -7.06
CA SER A 191 -8.20 -6.92 -8.05
C SER A 191 -9.47 -6.70 -8.88
N LEU A 192 -10.43 -5.94 -8.39
CA LEU A 192 -11.65 -5.58 -9.16
C LEU A 192 -11.33 -4.65 -10.35
N LEU A 193 -10.26 -3.86 -10.26
CA LEU A 193 -9.84 -2.92 -11.30
C LEU A 193 -8.78 -3.50 -12.25
N CYS A 194 -8.17 -4.64 -11.89
CA CYS A 194 -7.12 -5.32 -12.68
C CYS A 194 -7.69 -6.41 -13.59
N LYS A 195 -8.84 -6.19 -14.20
CA LYS A 195 -9.45 -7.14 -15.17
C LYS A 195 -8.78 -7.09 -16.52
#